data_fc599f32b4ed5569a101f5e133d32cfc
#
_entry.id   fc599f32b4ed5569a101f5e133d32cfc
#
_cell.length_a   1.000
_cell.length_b   1.000
_cell.length_c   1.000
_cell.angle_alpha   90.00
_cell.angle_beta   90.00
_cell.angle_gamma   90.00
#
_symmetry.space_group_name_H-M   'P 1'
#
loop_
_entity.id
_entity.type
_entity.pdbx_description
1 polymer ?
#
loop_
_entity_poly.entity_id
_entity_poly.type
_entity_poly.pdbx_seq_one_letter_code
_entity_poly.pdbx_strand_id
1 'polypeptide(L)'
;MSDEQTLQAFGYRQELSRSLGYFSSFAISFSVICMTSGLFADYGDGLRAGGPAFVWSWLIVGVGQFLVAMVFAQLARQIPLSGYAYQWTRSLAGDRVAFWAGWIMIVQFITGMAGVAYALASYLVPFFGLPNSNRNVVLATIATLVTAALINHFGIKLASVVNDVSVMAEILGSVVIGLLLLGIALIRRTHPLSFLFTYPHQPSFGGYFQAFLTSSLMSVWTLGGFEAAANVAEETHLPEKRIPMAILLSEVLAVVFGLLVLIGFTLAVPSVEVASHHPTPLLYIIGSYFPRYVVAGALLMVSVAIFACVLANLTTITRLIWAMARDGKVPASHFLSKVSDYKVPVNAIWVAIPIAAVFTFWAQVEVVILALCTFAMYVTYGLVVGACLWANRMSPSLAAAQVPRRVSRGLCAAALAWILAILILLLYMTVISISQKALVIALRAAAVLTACLLIYLLVRRRAAGTSPSQPALESAPLSEDESII
;
A
#
# COMPACT_ATOMS: atom_id res chain seq x y z
N MET A 1 29.09 -1.64 -7.50
CA MET A 1 28.77 -3.05 -7.78
C MET A 1 27.75 -3.06 -8.90
N SER A 2 27.75 -4.10 -9.77
CA SER A 2 26.62 -4.26 -10.70
C SER A 2 25.39 -4.72 -9.94
N ASP A 3 24.20 -4.52 -10.53
CA ASP A 3 22.92 -4.94 -9.90
C ASP A 3 22.91 -6.45 -9.59
N GLU A 4 23.55 -7.27 -10.42
CA GLU A 4 23.70 -8.73 -10.19
C GLU A 4 24.64 -9.05 -9.03
N GLN A 5 25.76 -8.32 -8.93
CA GLN A 5 26.69 -8.50 -7.79
C GLN A 5 26.01 -8.12 -6.47
N THR A 6 25.12 -7.14 -6.48
CA THR A 6 24.33 -6.77 -5.29
C THR A 6 23.40 -7.92 -4.89
N LEU A 7 22.69 -8.55 -5.83
CA LEU A 7 21.84 -9.71 -5.54
C LEU A 7 22.64 -10.92 -5.03
N GLN A 8 23.78 -11.21 -5.66
CA GLN A 8 24.65 -12.31 -5.26
C GLN A 8 25.21 -12.12 -3.85
N ALA A 9 25.50 -10.89 -3.43
CA ALA A 9 25.94 -10.58 -2.06
C ALA A 9 24.88 -10.96 -1.00
N PHE A 10 23.59 -10.99 -1.37
CA PHE A 10 22.49 -11.48 -0.53
C PHE A 10 22.16 -12.96 -0.75
N GLY A 11 22.94 -13.68 -1.59
CA GLY A 11 22.74 -15.10 -1.88
C GLY A 11 21.65 -15.40 -2.91
N TYR A 12 21.19 -14.40 -3.67
CA TYR A 12 20.15 -14.55 -4.70
C TYR A 12 20.69 -14.41 -6.13
N ARG A 13 19.96 -14.98 -7.08
CA ARG A 13 20.20 -14.82 -8.51
C ARG A 13 19.11 -14.00 -9.16
N GLN A 14 19.40 -13.36 -10.28
CA GLN A 14 18.41 -12.61 -11.06
C GLN A 14 17.47 -13.59 -11.77
N GLU A 15 16.21 -13.63 -11.35
CA GLU A 15 15.17 -14.49 -11.95
C GLU A 15 14.10 -13.66 -12.68
N LEU A 16 13.76 -12.49 -12.13
CA LEU A 16 12.76 -11.59 -12.68
C LEU A 16 13.34 -10.68 -13.76
N SER A 17 12.49 -10.12 -14.64
CA SER A 17 12.93 -9.21 -15.71
C SER A 17 13.28 -7.83 -15.17
N ARG A 18 14.55 -7.43 -15.25
CA ARG A 18 15.00 -6.10 -14.84
C ARG A 18 14.74 -5.09 -15.96
N SER A 19 13.56 -4.50 -15.98
CA SER A 19 13.10 -3.61 -17.06
C SER A 19 12.49 -2.29 -16.59
N LEU A 20 12.31 -2.12 -15.26
CA LEU A 20 11.69 -0.91 -14.73
C LEU A 20 12.67 0.25 -14.62
N GLY A 21 12.21 1.42 -15.09
CA GLY A 21 12.90 2.69 -14.95
C GLY A 21 12.52 3.41 -13.64
N TYR A 22 13.06 4.62 -13.47
CA TYR A 22 12.74 5.45 -12.32
C TYR A 22 11.25 5.80 -12.23
N PHE A 23 10.66 6.25 -13.35
CA PHE A 23 9.25 6.65 -13.39
C PHE A 23 8.32 5.48 -13.10
N SER A 24 8.56 4.29 -13.70
CA SER A 24 7.72 3.12 -13.46
C SER A 24 7.77 2.64 -12.00
N SER A 25 8.93 2.70 -11.35
CA SER A 25 9.05 2.37 -9.93
C SER A 25 8.31 3.38 -9.05
N PHE A 26 8.42 4.68 -9.36
CA PHE A 26 7.64 5.74 -8.73
C PHE A 26 6.15 5.54 -8.94
N ALA A 27 5.73 5.27 -10.18
CA ALA A 27 4.34 5.10 -10.54
C ALA A 27 3.67 3.92 -9.80
N ILE A 28 4.40 2.81 -9.56
CA ILE A 28 3.90 1.69 -8.76
C ILE A 28 3.58 2.14 -7.32
N SER A 29 4.49 2.85 -6.66
CA SER A 29 4.22 3.39 -5.32
C SER A 29 3.08 4.40 -5.32
N PHE A 30 3.09 5.34 -6.26
CA PHE A 30 2.05 6.37 -6.35
C PHE A 30 0.66 5.77 -6.61
N SER A 31 0.57 4.74 -7.47
CA SER A 31 -0.68 4.00 -7.70
C SER A 31 -1.18 3.24 -6.48
N VAL A 32 -0.28 2.70 -5.64
CA VAL A 32 -0.72 2.01 -4.41
C VAL A 32 -1.22 3.00 -3.37
N ILE A 33 -0.59 4.18 -3.22
CA ILE A 33 -1.12 5.29 -2.43
C ILE A 33 -2.54 5.65 -2.93
N CYS A 34 -2.72 5.70 -4.25
CA CYS A 34 -3.99 5.97 -4.92
C CYS A 34 -4.77 7.13 -4.30
N MET A 35 -4.14 8.32 -4.32
CA MET A 35 -4.68 9.56 -3.75
C MET A 35 -6.13 9.80 -4.20
N THR A 36 -6.41 9.63 -5.49
CA THR A 36 -7.73 9.85 -6.07
C THR A 36 -8.76 8.87 -5.49
N SER A 37 -8.42 7.58 -5.34
CA SER A 37 -9.32 6.57 -4.77
C SER A 37 -9.72 6.93 -3.33
N GLY A 38 -8.75 7.28 -2.49
CA GLY A 38 -9.01 7.66 -1.11
C GLY A 38 -9.86 8.93 -0.98
N LEU A 39 -9.56 9.95 -1.79
CA LEU A 39 -10.36 11.16 -1.80
C LEU A 39 -11.81 10.90 -2.25
N PHE A 40 -12.00 10.10 -3.31
CA PHE A 40 -13.34 9.80 -3.80
C PHE A 40 -14.13 8.88 -2.87
N ALA A 41 -13.49 7.96 -2.16
CA ALA A 41 -14.14 7.08 -1.21
C ALA A 41 -14.59 7.82 0.07
N ASP A 42 -13.69 8.60 0.68
CA ASP A 42 -13.85 9.00 2.08
C ASP A 42 -13.98 10.51 2.30
N TYR A 43 -13.98 11.36 1.24
CA TYR A 43 -14.13 12.81 1.37
C TYR A 43 -15.41 13.20 2.12
N GLY A 44 -16.55 12.56 1.80
CA GLY A 44 -17.82 12.84 2.45
C GLY A 44 -17.80 12.54 3.94
N ASP A 45 -17.18 11.45 4.33
CA ASP A 45 -17.04 11.04 5.73
C ASP A 45 -16.09 11.97 6.49
N GLY A 46 -14.98 12.37 5.87
CA GLY A 46 -14.06 13.36 6.41
C GLY A 46 -14.76 14.71 6.65
N LEU A 47 -15.50 15.19 5.64
CA LEU A 47 -16.25 16.45 5.71
C LEU A 47 -17.37 16.39 6.75
N ARG A 48 -18.09 15.27 6.87
CA ARG A 48 -19.17 15.06 7.85
C ARG A 48 -18.64 15.05 9.28
N ALA A 49 -17.53 14.36 9.52
CA ALA A 49 -16.93 14.24 10.84
C ALA A 49 -16.21 15.52 11.28
N GLY A 50 -15.30 16.00 10.45
CA GLY A 50 -14.37 17.08 10.79
C GLY A 50 -14.76 18.46 10.28
N GLY A 51 -15.82 18.58 9.47
CA GLY A 51 -16.12 19.81 8.75
C GLY A 51 -15.02 20.21 7.79
N PRO A 52 -15.02 21.44 7.24
CA PRO A 52 -14.00 21.91 6.31
C PRO A 52 -12.55 21.82 6.84
N ALA A 53 -12.36 21.92 8.15
CA ALA A 53 -11.04 21.83 8.78
C ALA A 53 -10.39 20.45 8.70
N PHE A 54 -11.14 19.39 8.31
CA PHE A 54 -10.58 18.03 8.15
C PHE A 54 -9.42 17.97 7.14
N VAL A 55 -9.35 18.90 6.18
CA VAL A 55 -8.28 18.96 5.17
C VAL A 55 -6.87 19.01 5.80
N TRP A 56 -6.75 19.57 7.01
CA TRP A 56 -5.46 19.65 7.71
C TRP A 56 -4.99 18.31 8.26
N SER A 57 -5.88 17.34 8.41
CA SER A 57 -5.51 15.97 8.77
C SER A 57 -4.58 15.35 7.71
N TRP A 58 -4.78 15.70 6.43
CA TRP A 58 -3.93 15.25 5.33
C TRP A 58 -2.47 15.68 5.50
N LEU A 59 -2.25 16.93 5.86
CA LEU A 59 -0.89 17.45 6.09
C LEU A 59 -0.24 16.82 7.33
N ILE A 60 -1.00 16.69 8.43
CA ILE A 60 -0.49 16.11 9.68
C ILE A 60 -0.09 14.64 9.46
N VAL A 61 -0.97 13.87 8.81
CA VAL A 61 -0.70 12.47 8.49
C VAL A 61 0.45 12.35 7.50
N GLY A 62 0.49 13.19 6.47
CA GLY A 62 1.56 13.21 5.48
C GLY A 62 2.94 13.45 6.10
N VAL A 63 3.06 14.38 7.07
CA VAL A 63 4.31 14.59 7.81
C VAL A 63 4.72 13.33 8.59
N GLY A 64 3.77 12.69 9.26
CA GLY A 64 4.04 11.45 10.00
C GLY A 64 4.45 10.28 9.09
N GLN A 65 3.75 10.11 7.96
CA GLN A 65 4.08 9.09 6.96
C GLN A 65 5.43 9.35 6.30
N PHE A 66 5.78 10.60 6.05
CA PHE A 66 7.09 10.96 5.52
C PHE A 66 8.25 10.56 6.44
N LEU A 67 8.07 10.59 7.77
CA LEU A 67 9.07 10.04 8.71
C LEU A 67 9.28 8.54 8.48
N VAL A 68 8.21 7.77 8.25
CA VAL A 68 8.28 6.34 7.95
C VAL A 68 8.94 6.12 6.58
N ALA A 69 8.54 6.91 5.57
CA ALA A 69 9.10 6.85 4.22
C ALA A 69 10.62 7.10 4.22
N MET A 70 11.12 8.02 5.05
CA MET A 70 12.56 8.26 5.20
C MET A 70 13.32 7.06 5.78
N VAL A 71 12.73 6.31 6.73
CA VAL A 71 13.32 5.06 7.24
C VAL A 71 13.34 4.02 6.14
N PHE A 72 12.23 3.84 5.44
CA PHE A 72 12.08 2.84 4.37
C PHE A 72 12.99 3.11 3.17
N ALA A 73 13.15 4.36 2.78
CA ALA A 73 14.08 4.76 1.72
C ALA A 73 15.54 4.40 2.08
N GLN A 74 15.95 4.58 3.35
CA GLN A 74 17.27 4.18 3.79
C GLN A 74 17.45 2.67 3.80
N LEU A 75 16.43 1.89 4.18
CA LEU A 75 16.44 0.43 4.12
C LEU A 75 16.45 -0.07 2.68
N ALA A 76 15.63 0.48 1.79
CA ALA A 76 15.59 0.14 0.38
C ALA A 76 16.94 0.36 -0.33
N ARG A 77 17.67 1.42 0.06
CA ARG A 77 19.01 1.68 -0.46
C ARG A 77 20.01 0.60 -0.07
N GLN A 78 19.86 0.01 1.09
CA GLN A 78 20.82 -0.93 1.69
C GLN A 78 20.47 -2.39 1.39
N ILE A 79 19.17 -2.69 1.27
CA ILE A 79 18.64 -4.03 1.04
C ILE A 79 17.64 -3.94 -0.13
N PRO A 80 18.14 -3.82 -1.39
CA PRO A 80 17.30 -3.64 -2.57
C PRO A 80 16.76 -4.99 -3.09
N LEU A 81 16.02 -5.69 -2.24
CA LEU A 81 15.41 -7.00 -2.51
C LEU A 81 13.89 -6.89 -2.59
N SER A 82 13.28 -7.66 -3.49
CA SER A 82 11.82 -7.80 -3.58
C SER A 82 11.26 -8.48 -2.33
N GLY A 83 10.02 -8.08 -1.91
CA GLY A 83 9.45 -8.55 -0.66
C GLY A 83 9.96 -7.78 0.57
N TYR A 84 10.08 -6.47 0.44
CA TYR A 84 10.76 -5.53 1.34
C TYR A 84 10.57 -5.80 2.83
N ALA A 85 9.34 -5.88 3.33
CA ALA A 85 9.09 -6.03 4.77
C ALA A 85 9.62 -7.36 5.29
N TYR A 86 9.46 -8.44 4.50
CA TYR A 86 10.01 -9.74 4.80
C TYR A 86 11.55 -9.73 4.77
N GLN A 87 12.16 -9.21 3.70
CA GLN A 87 13.61 -9.21 3.52
C GLN A 87 14.33 -8.27 4.49
N TRP A 88 13.78 -7.08 4.72
CA TRP A 88 14.37 -6.12 5.65
C TRP A 88 14.32 -6.61 7.10
N THR A 89 13.16 -7.12 7.55
CA THR A 89 13.06 -7.66 8.91
C THR A 89 13.87 -8.92 9.09
N ARG A 90 14.03 -9.74 8.04
CA ARG A 90 14.93 -10.90 8.07
C ARG A 90 16.38 -10.51 8.33
N SER A 91 16.85 -9.52 7.59
CA SER A 91 18.22 -9.00 7.74
C SER A 91 18.45 -8.29 9.08
N LEU A 92 17.43 -7.67 9.67
CA LEU A 92 17.53 -6.85 10.88
C LEU A 92 17.21 -7.60 12.16
N ALA A 93 16.23 -8.52 12.15
CA ALA A 93 15.67 -9.16 13.35
C ALA A 93 15.48 -10.68 13.21
N GLY A 94 15.91 -11.25 12.08
CA GLY A 94 15.91 -12.69 11.83
C GLY A 94 14.57 -13.26 11.35
N ASP A 95 14.59 -14.56 11.03
CA ASP A 95 13.53 -15.27 10.32
C ASP A 95 12.14 -15.24 10.98
N ARG A 96 12.09 -15.21 12.33
CA ARG A 96 10.80 -15.20 13.04
C ARG A 96 10.02 -13.90 12.83
N VAL A 97 10.69 -12.76 12.96
CA VAL A 97 10.08 -11.44 12.75
C VAL A 97 9.74 -11.27 11.27
N ALA A 98 10.64 -11.70 10.39
CA ALA A 98 10.44 -11.66 8.95
C ALA A 98 9.19 -12.41 8.49
N PHE A 99 8.97 -13.60 9.05
CA PHE A 99 7.79 -14.39 8.75
C PHE A 99 6.51 -13.61 9.04
N TRP A 100 6.39 -13.04 10.24
CA TRP A 100 5.20 -12.27 10.62
C TRP A 100 5.04 -10.99 9.79
N ALA A 101 6.13 -10.26 9.56
CA ALA A 101 6.09 -9.06 8.72
C ALA A 101 5.59 -9.39 7.30
N GLY A 102 6.09 -10.45 6.69
CA GLY A 102 5.67 -10.90 5.36
C GLY A 102 4.21 -11.34 5.33
N TRP A 103 3.75 -12.16 6.29
CA TRP A 103 2.36 -12.64 6.33
C TRP A 103 1.35 -11.52 6.59
N ILE A 104 1.63 -10.60 7.52
CA ILE A 104 0.77 -9.45 7.80
C ILE A 104 0.70 -8.54 6.57
N MET A 105 1.82 -8.38 5.86
CA MET A 105 1.87 -7.63 4.61
C MET A 105 1.08 -8.32 3.48
N ILE A 106 1.05 -9.66 3.41
CA ILE A 106 0.17 -10.38 2.48
C ILE A 106 -1.30 -10.02 2.76
N VAL A 107 -1.71 -10.02 4.03
CA VAL A 107 -3.07 -9.62 4.43
C VAL A 107 -3.35 -8.17 4.00
N GLN A 108 -2.42 -7.24 4.25
CA GLN A 108 -2.54 -5.84 3.85
C GLN A 108 -2.85 -5.70 2.36
N PHE A 109 -2.00 -6.25 1.48
CA PHE A 109 -2.14 -6.05 0.04
C PHE A 109 -3.31 -6.84 -0.57
N ILE A 110 -3.62 -8.03 -0.07
CA ILE A 110 -4.79 -8.81 -0.53
C ILE A 110 -6.08 -8.08 -0.19
N THR A 111 -6.22 -7.60 1.05
CA THR A 111 -7.41 -6.89 1.48
C THR A 111 -7.51 -5.52 0.83
N GLY A 112 -6.39 -4.78 0.71
CA GLY A 112 -6.34 -3.50 -0.01
C GLY A 112 -6.78 -3.65 -1.47
N MET A 113 -6.21 -4.63 -2.19
CA MET A 113 -6.58 -4.92 -3.58
C MET A 113 -8.07 -5.28 -3.72
N ALA A 114 -8.60 -6.12 -2.83
CA ALA A 114 -10.00 -6.51 -2.84
C ALA A 114 -10.94 -5.32 -2.58
N GLY A 115 -10.62 -4.48 -1.58
CA GLY A 115 -11.40 -3.30 -1.24
C GLY A 115 -11.41 -2.26 -2.37
N VAL A 116 -10.25 -1.96 -2.93
CA VAL A 116 -10.12 -1.00 -4.05
C VAL A 116 -10.81 -1.51 -5.31
N ALA A 117 -10.72 -2.82 -5.62
CA ALA A 117 -11.43 -3.39 -6.77
C ALA A 117 -12.96 -3.37 -6.56
N TYR A 118 -13.43 -3.57 -5.33
CA TYR A 118 -14.85 -3.46 -4.98
C TYR A 118 -15.35 -2.02 -5.08
N ALA A 119 -14.57 -1.05 -4.61
CA ALA A 119 -14.88 0.37 -4.76
C ALA A 119 -15.01 0.76 -6.23
N LEU A 120 -14.07 0.34 -7.09
CA LEU A 120 -14.17 0.56 -8.53
C LEU A 120 -15.46 -0.01 -9.13
N ALA A 121 -15.78 -1.25 -8.77
CA ALA A 121 -16.99 -1.91 -9.25
C ALA A 121 -18.27 -1.16 -8.84
N SER A 122 -18.30 -0.60 -7.63
CA SER A 122 -19.43 0.19 -7.11
C SER A 122 -19.68 1.47 -7.93
N TYR A 123 -18.65 2.04 -8.57
CA TYR A 123 -18.79 3.16 -9.51
C TYR A 123 -19.15 2.72 -10.92
N LEU A 124 -18.53 1.63 -11.41
CA LEU A 124 -18.74 1.17 -12.79
C LEU A 124 -20.11 0.58 -13.02
N VAL A 125 -20.66 -0.18 -12.07
CA VAL A 125 -21.98 -0.84 -12.21
C VAL A 125 -23.09 0.19 -12.53
N PRO A 126 -23.30 1.26 -11.74
CA PRO A 126 -24.29 2.28 -12.07
C PRO A 126 -23.92 3.10 -13.33
N PHE A 127 -22.63 3.32 -13.58
CA PHE A 127 -22.18 4.05 -14.77
C PHE A 127 -22.60 3.37 -16.08
N PHE A 128 -22.55 2.03 -16.12
CA PHE A 128 -23.04 1.24 -17.27
C PHE A 128 -24.54 0.98 -17.24
N GLY A 129 -25.31 1.64 -16.37
CA GLY A 129 -26.75 1.49 -16.26
C GLY A 129 -27.21 0.14 -15.72
N LEU A 130 -26.32 -0.63 -15.12
CA LEU A 130 -26.65 -1.90 -14.49
C LEU A 130 -27.28 -1.68 -13.10
N PRO A 131 -28.21 -2.56 -12.67
CA PRO A 131 -28.76 -2.48 -11.32
C PRO A 131 -27.64 -2.58 -10.28
N ASN A 132 -27.63 -1.66 -9.30
CA ASN A 132 -26.66 -1.65 -8.20
C ASN A 132 -26.98 -2.75 -7.18
N SER A 133 -26.84 -4.00 -7.62
CA SER A 133 -27.01 -5.19 -6.79
C SER A 133 -25.66 -5.72 -6.32
N ASN A 134 -25.62 -6.32 -5.14
CA ASN A 134 -24.40 -6.94 -4.62
C ASN A 134 -23.81 -7.96 -5.61
N ARG A 135 -24.66 -8.71 -6.34
CA ARG A 135 -24.22 -9.66 -7.37
C ARG A 135 -23.45 -8.96 -8.50
N ASN A 136 -23.99 -7.85 -9.03
CA ASN A 136 -23.35 -7.13 -10.12
C ASN A 136 -22.03 -6.49 -9.69
N VAL A 137 -21.99 -5.94 -8.48
CA VAL A 137 -20.74 -5.36 -7.92
C VAL A 137 -19.69 -6.43 -7.71
N VAL A 138 -20.03 -7.58 -7.14
CA VAL A 138 -19.09 -8.72 -6.96
C VAL A 138 -18.59 -9.25 -8.31
N LEU A 139 -19.46 -9.41 -9.30
CA LEU A 139 -19.04 -9.85 -10.64
C LEU A 139 -18.09 -8.84 -11.31
N ALA A 140 -18.39 -7.55 -11.22
CA ALA A 140 -17.54 -6.49 -11.74
C ALA A 140 -16.20 -6.43 -11.00
N THR A 141 -16.19 -6.67 -9.68
CA THR A 141 -14.96 -6.79 -8.89
C THR A 141 -14.08 -7.94 -9.37
N ILE A 142 -14.67 -9.13 -9.54
CA ILE A 142 -13.94 -10.31 -10.05
C ILE A 142 -13.40 -10.03 -11.46
N ALA A 143 -14.19 -9.40 -12.33
CA ALA A 143 -13.74 -9.03 -13.68
C ALA A 143 -12.55 -8.07 -13.63
N THR A 144 -12.57 -7.07 -12.72
CA THR A 144 -11.46 -6.14 -12.48
C THR A 144 -10.20 -6.88 -12.04
N LEU A 145 -10.31 -7.78 -11.05
CA LEU A 145 -9.20 -8.57 -10.53
C LEU A 145 -8.60 -9.48 -11.62
N VAL A 146 -9.44 -10.16 -12.40
CA VAL A 146 -9.00 -11.01 -13.50
C VAL A 146 -8.31 -10.20 -14.60
N THR A 147 -8.84 -9.03 -14.95
CA THR A 147 -8.21 -8.13 -15.93
C THR A 147 -6.82 -7.70 -15.47
N ALA A 148 -6.68 -7.30 -14.21
CA ALA A 148 -5.38 -6.97 -13.63
C ALA A 148 -4.42 -8.16 -13.63
N ALA A 149 -4.92 -9.39 -13.37
CA ALA A 149 -4.13 -10.61 -13.42
C ALA A 149 -3.64 -10.93 -14.84
N LEU A 150 -4.50 -10.77 -15.85
CA LEU A 150 -4.15 -10.97 -17.24
C LEU A 150 -3.02 -9.99 -17.67
N ILE A 151 -3.13 -8.72 -17.32
CA ILE A 151 -2.09 -7.73 -17.62
C ILE A 151 -0.76 -8.10 -16.95
N ASN A 152 -0.79 -8.49 -15.66
CA ASN A 152 0.41 -8.91 -14.93
C ASN A 152 1.01 -10.22 -15.47
N HIS A 153 0.16 -11.12 -15.99
CA HIS A 153 0.60 -12.42 -16.55
C HIS A 153 1.57 -12.27 -17.73
N PHE A 154 1.31 -11.29 -18.61
CA PHE A 154 2.10 -11.06 -19.81
C PHE A 154 3.39 -10.24 -19.58
N GLY A 155 3.74 -9.99 -18.33
CA GLY A 155 5.02 -9.40 -17.95
C GLY A 155 4.93 -8.05 -17.29
N ILE A 156 5.96 -7.74 -16.50
CA ILE A 156 6.03 -6.49 -15.75
C ILE A 156 6.07 -5.25 -16.66
N LYS A 157 6.62 -5.36 -17.85
CA LYS A 157 6.70 -4.24 -18.80
C LYS A 157 5.30 -3.77 -19.23
N LEU A 158 4.39 -4.71 -19.55
CA LEU A 158 3.02 -4.36 -19.92
C LEU A 158 2.29 -3.72 -18.71
N ALA A 159 2.41 -4.35 -17.53
CA ALA A 159 1.80 -3.84 -16.31
C ALA A 159 2.33 -2.44 -15.96
N SER A 160 3.64 -2.19 -16.12
CA SER A 160 4.22 -0.87 -15.85
C SER A 160 3.75 0.19 -16.82
N VAL A 161 3.67 -0.09 -18.13
CA VAL A 161 3.19 0.89 -19.12
C VAL A 161 1.75 1.31 -18.83
N VAL A 162 0.86 0.34 -18.54
CA VAL A 162 -0.53 0.64 -18.17
C VAL A 162 -0.58 1.49 -16.91
N ASN A 163 0.23 1.13 -15.91
CA ASN A 163 0.32 1.86 -14.65
C ASN A 163 0.88 3.28 -14.84
N ASP A 164 1.95 3.44 -15.62
CA ASP A 164 2.62 4.71 -15.88
C ASP A 164 1.67 5.72 -16.56
N VAL A 165 0.92 5.27 -17.57
CA VAL A 165 -0.10 6.10 -18.26
C VAL A 165 -1.21 6.48 -17.30
N SER A 166 -1.66 5.54 -16.47
CA SER A 166 -2.72 5.80 -15.50
C SER A 166 -2.31 6.82 -14.44
N VAL A 167 -1.09 6.72 -13.92
CA VAL A 167 -0.54 7.69 -12.94
C VAL A 167 -0.38 9.07 -13.55
N MET A 168 0.09 9.17 -14.80
CA MET A 168 0.14 10.46 -15.49
C MET A 168 -1.26 11.07 -15.64
N ALA A 169 -2.25 10.26 -16.02
CA ALA A 169 -3.64 10.71 -16.14
C ALA A 169 -4.22 11.12 -14.78
N GLU A 170 -3.92 10.37 -13.71
CA GLU A 170 -4.34 10.68 -12.35
C GLU A 170 -3.76 12.01 -11.86
N ILE A 171 -2.44 12.19 -11.96
CA ILE A 171 -1.77 13.42 -11.50
C ILE A 171 -2.27 14.62 -12.29
N LEU A 172 -2.25 14.55 -13.62
CA LEU A 172 -2.67 15.67 -14.46
C LEU A 172 -4.15 15.99 -14.25
N GLY A 173 -5.01 14.98 -14.26
CA GLY A 173 -6.44 15.16 -14.13
C GLY A 173 -6.87 15.69 -12.76
N SER A 174 -6.36 15.10 -11.67
CA SER A 174 -6.72 15.52 -10.32
C SER A 174 -6.18 16.91 -9.97
N VAL A 175 -4.95 17.22 -10.36
CA VAL A 175 -4.34 18.55 -10.15
C VAL A 175 -5.06 19.61 -10.96
N VAL A 176 -5.36 19.34 -12.24
CA VAL A 176 -6.10 20.27 -13.10
C VAL A 176 -7.50 20.55 -12.55
N ILE A 177 -8.24 19.51 -12.17
CA ILE A 177 -9.58 19.68 -11.57
C ILE A 177 -9.48 20.45 -10.26
N GLY A 178 -8.53 20.09 -9.39
CA GLY A 178 -8.30 20.78 -8.12
C GLY A 178 -7.98 22.27 -8.29
N LEU A 179 -7.10 22.61 -9.24
CA LEU A 179 -6.74 24.00 -9.56
C LEU A 179 -7.93 24.78 -10.18
N LEU A 180 -8.70 24.16 -11.07
CA LEU A 180 -9.88 24.78 -11.66
C LEU A 180 -10.93 25.09 -10.59
N LEU A 181 -11.20 24.14 -9.69
CA LEU A 181 -12.15 24.35 -8.59
C LEU A 181 -11.64 25.41 -7.60
N LEU A 182 -10.34 25.40 -7.29
CA LEU A 182 -9.72 26.46 -6.48
C LEU A 182 -9.87 27.83 -7.13
N GLY A 183 -9.59 27.93 -8.44
CA GLY A 183 -9.77 29.18 -9.21
C GLY A 183 -11.22 29.64 -9.20
N ILE A 184 -12.18 28.74 -9.43
CA ILE A 184 -13.62 29.05 -9.36
C ILE A 184 -14.02 29.54 -7.97
N ALA A 185 -13.56 28.85 -6.91
CA ALA A 185 -13.86 29.22 -5.54
C ALA A 185 -13.35 30.63 -5.19
N LEU A 186 -12.12 30.97 -5.62
CA LEU A 186 -11.52 32.28 -5.40
C LEU A 186 -12.21 33.39 -6.20
N ILE A 187 -12.54 33.16 -7.48
CA ILE A 187 -13.19 34.13 -8.36
C ILE A 187 -14.65 34.39 -7.92
N ARG A 188 -15.38 33.31 -7.64
CA ARG A 188 -16.79 33.41 -7.21
C ARG A 188 -16.94 33.73 -5.73
N ARG A 189 -15.86 33.70 -4.98
CA ARG A 189 -15.84 33.88 -3.49
C ARG A 189 -16.84 32.94 -2.82
N THR A 190 -16.89 31.66 -3.26
CA THR A 190 -17.81 30.67 -2.72
C THR A 190 -17.66 30.54 -1.21
N HIS A 191 -16.41 30.39 -0.75
CA HIS A 191 -16.05 30.42 0.67
C HIS A 191 -14.76 31.21 0.88
N PRO A 192 -14.60 31.95 2.01
CA PRO A 192 -13.34 32.59 2.37
C PRO A 192 -12.30 31.55 2.77
N LEU A 193 -11.01 31.87 2.72
CA LEU A 193 -9.94 30.96 3.17
C LEU A 193 -10.10 30.53 4.64
N SER A 194 -10.67 31.37 5.49
CA SER A 194 -11.00 31.04 6.89
C SER A 194 -11.98 29.87 7.02
N PHE A 195 -12.74 29.57 5.96
CA PHE A 195 -13.63 28.40 5.91
C PHE A 195 -12.88 27.08 6.15
N LEU A 196 -11.63 26.95 5.70
CA LEU A 196 -10.81 25.78 5.92
C LEU A 196 -10.44 25.54 7.41
N PHE A 197 -10.78 26.47 8.30
CA PHE A 197 -10.59 26.35 9.74
C PHE A 197 -11.92 26.23 10.49
N THR A 198 -13.04 26.16 9.75
CA THR A 198 -14.36 25.98 10.37
C THR A 198 -14.64 24.51 10.63
N TYR A 199 -15.32 24.26 11.73
CA TYR A 199 -15.68 22.92 12.18
C TYR A 199 -17.07 22.91 12.79
N PRO A 200 -17.80 21.78 12.74
CA PRO A 200 -19.11 21.68 13.33
C PRO A 200 -19.00 21.74 14.85
N HIS A 201 -19.97 22.40 15.50
CA HIS A 201 -20.08 22.42 16.94
C HIS A 201 -20.43 21.01 17.43
N GLN A 202 -19.56 20.41 18.24
CA GLN A 202 -19.75 19.06 18.80
C GLN A 202 -20.05 19.18 20.29
N PRO A 203 -21.27 18.87 20.73
CA PRO A 203 -21.65 18.97 22.15
C PRO A 203 -21.16 17.77 22.99
N SER A 204 -20.42 16.80 22.40
CA SER A 204 -20.01 15.56 23.07
C SER A 204 -18.74 15.71 23.89
N PHE A 205 -18.55 14.80 24.86
CA PHE A 205 -17.31 14.66 25.63
C PHE A 205 -16.15 14.34 24.68
N GLY A 206 -15.10 15.17 24.65
CA GLY A 206 -14.00 15.09 23.68
C GLY A 206 -14.12 16.10 22.52
N GLY A 207 -15.31 16.65 22.29
CA GLY A 207 -15.55 17.76 21.37
C GLY A 207 -15.00 17.55 19.96
N TYR A 208 -14.50 18.61 19.35
CA TYR A 208 -13.97 18.62 18.01
C TYR A 208 -12.74 17.71 17.83
N PHE A 209 -11.92 17.51 18.88
CA PHE A 209 -10.72 16.69 18.78
C PHE A 209 -11.04 15.24 18.34
N GLN A 210 -12.05 14.62 18.95
CA GLN A 210 -12.52 13.28 18.55
C GLN A 210 -13.03 13.27 17.11
N ALA A 211 -13.80 14.28 16.71
CA ALA A 211 -14.32 14.44 15.36
C ALA A 211 -13.17 14.58 14.33
N PHE A 212 -12.16 15.36 14.65
CA PHE A 212 -10.98 15.54 13.83
C PHE A 212 -10.17 14.23 13.71
N LEU A 213 -9.98 13.48 14.80
CA LEU A 213 -9.33 12.17 14.77
C LEU A 213 -10.11 11.18 13.88
N THR A 214 -11.44 11.19 13.94
CA THR A 214 -12.28 10.35 13.07
C THR A 214 -12.10 10.75 11.60
N SER A 215 -12.11 12.03 11.30
CA SER A 215 -11.92 12.54 9.93
C SER A 215 -10.51 12.25 9.37
N SER A 216 -9.51 12.09 10.23
CA SER A 216 -8.14 11.77 9.82
C SER A 216 -7.96 10.34 9.29
N LEU A 217 -8.92 9.43 9.53
CA LEU A 217 -8.84 8.04 9.06
C LEU A 217 -8.73 7.94 7.54
N MET A 218 -9.39 8.84 6.79
CA MET A 218 -9.22 8.96 5.34
C MET A 218 -7.73 9.15 4.97
N SER A 219 -7.08 10.14 5.59
CA SER A 219 -5.67 10.44 5.32
C SER A 219 -4.75 9.31 5.77
N VAL A 220 -5.06 8.67 6.90
CA VAL A 220 -4.30 7.54 7.49
C VAL A 220 -4.31 6.34 6.56
N TRP A 221 -5.43 6.03 5.92
CA TRP A 221 -5.50 4.95 4.94
C TRP A 221 -4.85 5.35 3.61
N THR A 222 -5.20 6.50 3.08
CA THR A 222 -4.81 6.92 1.73
C THR A 222 -3.30 7.15 1.59
N LEU A 223 -2.66 7.82 2.58
CA LEU A 223 -1.23 8.14 2.53
C LEU A 223 -0.33 6.96 2.96
N GLY A 224 -0.74 5.73 2.66
CA GLY A 224 0.05 4.52 2.82
C GLY A 224 0.29 3.85 1.48
N GLY A 225 1.32 2.97 1.40
CA GLY A 225 1.64 2.25 0.16
C GLY A 225 2.83 2.81 -0.62
N PHE A 226 3.43 3.92 -0.16
CA PHE A 226 4.63 4.52 -0.77
C PHE A 226 5.80 3.53 -0.90
N GLU A 227 5.81 2.50 -0.12
CA GLU A 227 6.83 1.44 -0.10
C GLU A 227 6.67 0.39 -1.20
N ALA A 228 5.60 0.42 -1.97
CA ALA A 228 5.29 -0.60 -2.97
C ALA A 228 6.40 -0.77 -4.02
N ALA A 229 7.11 0.30 -4.38
CA ALA A 229 8.27 0.24 -5.25
C ALA A 229 9.35 -0.73 -4.75
N ALA A 230 9.49 -0.90 -3.43
CA ALA A 230 10.49 -1.82 -2.88
C ALA A 230 10.20 -3.29 -3.20
N ASN A 231 8.93 -3.67 -3.48
CA ASN A 231 8.59 -5.03 -3.90
C ASN A 231 9.04 -5.35 -5.33
N VAL A 232 9.29 -4.34 -6.16
CA VAL A 232 9.79 -4.51 -7.52
C VAL A 232 11.28 -4.15 -7.66
N ALA A 233 12.02 -4.15 -6.56
CA ALA A 233 13.44 -3.77 -6.54
C ALA A 233 14.29 -4.66 -7.48
N GLU A 234 14.03 -5.97 -7.52
CA GLU A 234 14.76 -6.89 -8.39
C GLU A 234 14.40 -6.72 -9.89
N GLU A 235 13.29 -6.04 -10.21
CA GLU A 235 12.87 -5.70 -11.58
C GLU A 235 13.27 -4.27 -11.99
N THR A 236 13.87 -3.49 -11.08
CA THR A 236 14.26 -2.09 -11.29
C THR A 236 15.76 -1.98 -11.56
N HIS A 237 16.14 -1.17 -12.55
CA HIS A 237 17.56 -0.82 -12.79
C HIS A 237 18.08 0.12 -11.71
N LEU A 238 19.29 -0.11 -11.20
CA LEU A 238 19.92 0.66 -10.13
C LEU A 238 19.00 0.83 -8.91
N PRO A 239 18.49 -0.28 -8.33
CA PRO A 239 17.42 -0.23 -7.33
C PRO A 239 17.85 0.54 -6.06
N GLU A 240 19.11 0.47 -5.66
CA GLU A 240 19.68 1.20 -4.52
C GLU A 240 19.58 2.73 -4.61
N LYS A 241 19.39 3.27 -5.84
CA LYS A 241 19.21 4.70 -6.07
C LYS A 241 17.75 5.04 -6.38
N ARG A 242 17.10 4.23 -7.23
CA ARG A 242 15.78 4.55 -7.77
C ARG A 242 14.66 4.26 -6.79
N ILE A 243 14.71 3.13 -6.08
CA ILE A 243 13.65 2.76 -5.12
C ILE A 243 13.54 3.74 -3.95
N PRO A 244 14.64 4.17 -3.27
CA PRO A 244 14.54 5.18 -2.23
C PRO A 244 13.91 6.49 -2.70
N MET A 245 14.26 6.94 -3.89
CA MET A 245 13.71 8.16 -4.47
C MET A 245 12.24 7.97 -4.87
N ALA A 246 11.86 6.80 -5.40
CA ALA A 246 10.46 6.47 -5.71
C ALA A 246 9.59 6.51 -4.46
N ILE A 247 10.04 5.94 -3.35
CA ILE A 247 9.37 5.96 -2.04
C ILE A 247 9.14 7.41 -1.57
N LEU A 248 10.20 8.23 -1.53
CA LEU A 248 10.10 9.59 -1.02
C LEU A 248 9.26 10.49 -1.93
N LEU A 249 9.46 10.39 -3.24
CA LEU A 249 8.75 11.24 -4.19
C LEU A 249 7.27 10.91 -4.27
N SER A 250 6.89 9.63 -4.22
CA SER A 250 5.47 9.23 -4.24
C SER A 250 4.73 9.78 -3.01
N GLU A 251 5.34 9.73 -1.83
CA GLU A 251 4.74 10.28 -0.61
C GLU A 251 4.63 11.81 -0.68
N VAL A 252 5.72 12.51 -1.03
CA VAL A 252 5.72 13.98 -1.11
C VAL A 252 4.68 14.48 -2.12
N LEU A 253 4.63 13.88 -3.31
CA LEU A 253 3.67 14.30 -4.34
C LEU A 253 2.23 13.96 -3.95
N ALA A 254 1.98 12.83 -3.30
CA ALA A 254 0.66 12.50 -2.78
C ALA A 254 0.19 13.52 -1.72
N VAL A 255 1.07 13.90 -0.80
CA VAL A 255 0.77 14.93 0.21
C VAL A 255 0.49 16.28 -0.45
N VAL A 256 1.35 16.73 -1.35
CA VAL A 256 1.24 18.07 -1.98
C VAL A 256 0.03 18.15 -2.90
N PHE A 257 -0.13 17.19 -3.81
CA PHE A 257 -1.24 17.21 -4.77
C PHE A 257 -2.57 16.90 -4.10
N GLY A 258 -2.60 15.94 -3.15
CA GLY A 258 -3.79 15.63 -2.38
C GLY A 258 -4.29 16.82 -1.56
N LEU A 259 -3.39 17.55 -0.90
CA LEU A 259 -3.76 18.76 -0.16
C LEU A 259 -4.31 19.85 -1.08
N LEU A 260 -3.69 20.04 -2.25
CA LEU A 260 -4.16 21.00 -3.25
C LEU A 260 -5.58 20.66 -3.75
N VAL A 261 -5.81 19.38 -4.05
CA VAL A 261 -7.12 18.88 -4.47
C VAL A 261 -8.14 19.05 -3.35
N LEU A 262 -7.81 18.65 -2.12
CA LEU A 262 -8.70 18.81 -0.96
C LEU A 262 -9.09 20.27 -0.72
N ILE A 263 -8.13 21.18 -0.76
CA ILE A 263 -8.39 22.62 -0.61
C ILE A 263 -9.32 23.11 -1.73
N GLY A 264 -9.03 22.75 -2.99
CA GLY A 264 -9.83 23.17 -4.14
C GLY A 264 -11.28 22.69 -4.03
N PHE A 265 -11.50 21.42 -3.74
CA PHE A 265 -12.85 20.86 -3.56
C PHE A 265 -13.57 21.45 -2.36
N THR A 266 -12.88 21.61 -1.23
CA THR A 266 -13.50 22.11 0.01
C THR A 266 -13.89 23.58 -0.11
N LEU A 267 -13.08 24.43 -0.74
CA LEU A 267 -13.45 25.82 -0.99
C LEU A 267 -14.54 25.98 -2.07
N ALA A 268 -14.66 25.02 -2.98
CA ALA A 268 -15.68 25.02 -4.03
C ALA A 268 -16.97 24.32 -3.61
N VAL A 269 -17.07 23.71 -2.42
CA VAL A 269 -18.26 22.95 -2.03
C VAL A 269 -19.51 23.85 -2.00
N PRO A 270 -20.59 23.54 -2.77
CA PRO A 270 -21.77 24.39 -2.78
C PRO A 270 -22.56 24.31 -1.48
N SER A 271 -22.64 23.11 -0.89
CA SER A 271 -23.29 22.85 0.39
C SER A 271 -22.56 21.71 1.11
N VAL A 272 -22.05 22.01 2.30
CA VAL A 272 -21.38 21.02 3.17
C VAL A 272 -22.33 19.90 3.55
N GLU A 273 -23.57 20.24 3.91
CA GLU A 273 -24.60 19.28 4.31
C GLU A 273 -24.90 18.28 3.19
N VAL A 274 -25.15 18.77 1.98
CA VAL A 274 -25.43 17.91 0.82
C VAL A 274 -24.19 17.05 0.48
N ALA A 275 -23.02 17.67 0.39
CA ALA A 275 -21.80 16.99 0.02
C ALA A 275 -21.42 15.87 1.01
N SER A 276 -21.60 16.11 2.32
CA SER A 276 -21.27 15.13 3.37
C SER A 276 -22.15 13.88 3.38
N HIS A 277 -23.34 13.93 2.75
CA HIS A 277 -24.29 12.81 2.67
C HIS A 277 -24.46 12.28 1.24
N HIS A 278 -23.80 12.89 0.25
CA HIS A 278 -23.91 12.47 -1.14
C HIS A 278 -23.11 11.18 -1.38
N PRO A 279 -23.64 10.20 -2.14
CA PRO A 279 -22.91 8.95 -2.43
C PRO A 279 -21.56 9.15 -3.14
N THR A 280 -21.47 10.22 -3.94
CA THR A 280 -20.28 10.61 -4.71
C THR A 280 -19.98 12.10 -4.53
N PRO A 281 -19.47 12.54 -3.38
CA PRO A 281 -19.38 13.95 -3.03
C PRO A 281 -18.57 14.79 -4.02
N LEU A 282 -17.43 14.27 -4.46
CA LEU A 282 -16.56 15.00 -5.39
C LEU A 282 -17.19 15.17 -6.77
N LEU A 283 -17.91 14.15 -7.28
CA LEU A 283 -18.65 14.27 -8.54
C LEU A 283 -19.80 15.27 -8.42
N TYR A 284 -20.48 15.35 -7.26
CA TYR A 284 -21.48 16.37 -6.99
C TYR A 284 -20.86 17.78 -7.07
N ILE A 285 -19.70 18.00 -6.46
CA ILE A 285 -19.01 19.28 -6.49
C ILE A 285 -18.60 19.62 -7.94
N ILE A 286 -17.99 18.69 -8.69
CA ILE A 286 -17.65 18.90 -10.11
C ILE A 286 -18.92 19.24 -10.92
N GLY A 287 -19.99 18.47 -10.75
CA GLY A 287 -21.25 18.65 -11.47
C GLY A 287 -21.98 19.96 -11.18
N SER A 288 -21.66 20.63 -10.07
CA SER A 288 -22.20 21.94 -9.73
C SER A 288 -21.58 23.09 -10.56
N TYR A 289 -20.42 22.86 -11.18
CA TYR A 289 -19.69 23.88 -11.94
C TYR A 289 -19.45 23.52 -13.39
N PHE A 290 -19.47 22.22 -13.72
CA PHE A 290 -19.11 21.73 -15.06
C PHE A 290 -20.25 20.93 -15.70
N PRO A 291 -20.31 20.87 -17.03
CA PRO A 291 -21.31 20.11 -17.76
C PRO A 291 -21.08 18.60 -17.61
N ARG A 292 -22.10 17.80 -17.89
CA ARG A 292 -22.12 16.33 -17.69
C ARG A 292 -20.96 15.59 -18.35
N TYR A 293 -20.46 16.05 -19.50
CA TYR A 293 -19.33 15.40 -20.16
C TYR A 293 -18.01 15.55 -19.39
N VAL A 294 -17.84 16.66 -18.65
CA VAL A 294 -16.67 16.83 -17.75
C VAL A 294 -16.79 15.90 -16.54
N VAL A 295 -17.99 15.77 -15.96
CA VAL A 295 -18.24 14.81 -14.86
C VAL A 295 -17.97 13.37 -15.30
N ALA A 296 -18.42 13.00 -16.52
CA ALA A 296 -18.15 11.67 -17.09
C ALA A 296 -16.65 11.46 -17.35
N GLY A 297 -15.95 12.46 -17.83
CA GLY A 297 -14.48 12.43 -18.01
C GLY A 297 -13.74 12.28 -16.69
N ALA A 298 -14.17 13.00 -15.64
CA ALA A 298 -13.61 12.87 -14.29
C ALA A 298 -13.84 11.44 -13.72
N LEU A 299 -15.05 10.91 -13.89
CA LEU A 299 -15.35 9.53 -13.44
C LEU A 299 -14.50 8.49 -14.19
N LEU A 300 -14.31 8.66 -15.50
CA LEU A 300 -13.44 7.77 -16.28
C LEU A 300 -11.99 7.85 -15.79
N MET A 301 -11.46 9.04 -15.57
CA MET A 301 -10.11 9.24 -15.03
C MET A 301 -9.94 8.57 -13.66
N VAL A 302 -10.89 8.78 -12.75
CA VAL A 302 -10.92 8.15 -11.43
C VAL A 302 -10.94 6.62 -11.56
N SER A 303 -11.77 6.10 -12.47
CA SER A 303 -11.87 4.64 -12.70
C SER A 303 -10.54 4.06 -13.20
N VAL A 304 -9.84 4.77 -14.07
CA VAL A 304 -8.49 4.37 -14.55
C VAL A 304 -7.48 4.41 -13.42
N ALA A 305 -7.49 5.44 -12.58
CA ALA A 305 -6.60 5.55 -11.41
C ALA A 305 -6.84 4.42 -10.40
N ILE A 306 -8.10 4.13 -10.08
CA ILE A 306 -8.47 3.04 -9.17
C ILE A 306 -8.06 1.67 -9.76
N PHE A 307 -8.23 1.46 -11.08
CA PHE A 307 -7.77 0.24 -11.75
C PHE A 307 -6.24 0.10 -11.68
N ALA A 308 -5.49 1.19 -11.87
CA ALA A 308 -4.05 1.18 -11.72
C ALA A 308 -3.61 0.81 -10.28
N CYS A 309 -4.35 1.27 -9.27
CA CYS A 309 -4.12 0.87 -7.89
C CYS A 309 -4.30 -0.65 -7.71
N VAL A 310 -5.36 -1.25 -8.26
CA VAL A 310 -5.56 -2.71 -8.24
C VAL A 310 -4.40 -3.44 -8.92
N LEU A 311 -3.97 -2.95 -10.10
CA LEU A 311 -2.87 -3.51 -10.87
C LEU A 311 -1.54 -3.43 -10.11
N ALA A 312 -1.22 -2.29 -9.50
CA ALA A 312 -0.02 -2.08 -8.70
C ALA A 312 -0.01 -2.92 -7.42
N ASN A 313 -1.15 -3.03 -6.72
CA ASN A 313 -1.31 -3.91 -5.56
C ASN A 313 -1.06 -5.37 -5.93
N LEU A 314 -1.60 -5.86 -7.06
CA LEU A 314 -1.39 -7.22 -7.55
C LEU A 314 0.09 -7.45 -7.92
N THR A 315 0.72 -6.48 -8.58
CA THR A 315 2.15 -6.52 -8.89
C THR A 315 2.96 -6.67 -7.60
N THR A 316 2.68 -5.86 -6.61
CA THR A 316 3.37 -5.81 -5.32
C THR A 316 3.22 -7.09 -4.53
N ILE A 317 1.98 -7.57 -4.33
CA ILE A 317 1.72 -8.76 -3.51
C ILE A 317 2.33 -10.03 -4.11
N THR A 318 2.31 -10.15 -5.43
CA THR A 318 2.84 -11.35 -6.10
C THR A 318 4.35 -11.47 -5.97
N ARG A 319 5.09 -10.36 -5.96
CA ARG A 319 6.54 -10.34 -5.68
C ARG A 319 6.87 -10.68 -4.24
N LEU A 320 6.03 -10.23 -3.29
CA LEU A 320 6.17 -10.64 -1.89
C LEU A 320 5.94 -12.15 -1.71
N ILE A 321 4.83 -12.67 -2.26
CA ILE A 321 4.53 -14.11 -2.20
C ILE A 321 5.68 -14.91 -2.82
N TRP A 322 6.16 -14.49 -3.98
CA TRP A 322 7.29 -15.13 -4.65
C TRP A 322 8.58 -15.09 -3.83
N ALA A 323 8.94 -13.94 -3.26
CA ALA A 323 10.13 -13.81 -2.42
C ALA A 323 10.07 -14.71 -1.19
N MET A 324 8.93 -14.77 -0.52
CA MET A 324 8.72 -15.69 0.61
C MET A 324 8.68 -17.15 0.18
N ALA A 325 8.16 -17.46 -1.03
CA ALA A 325 8.14 -18.81 -1.58
C ALA A 325 9.54 -19.27 -1.97
N ARG A 326 10.35 -18.40 -2.57
CA ARG A 326 11.76 -18.67 -2.88
C ARG A 326 12.54 -19.13 -1.65
N ASP A 327 12.22 -18.55 -0.49
CA ASP A 327 12.85 -18.87 0.78
C ASP A 327 12.12 -19.99 1.59
N GLY A 328 11.10 -20.64 1.01
CA GLY A 328 10.39 -21.75 1.66
C GLY A 328 9.47 -21.32 2.82
N LYS A 329 9.05 -20.06 2.89
CA LYS A 329 8.29 -19.49 4.03
C LYS A 329 6.77 -19.44 3.83
N VAL A 330 6.26 -19.94 2.70
CA VAL A 330 4.81 -20.06 2.42
C VAL A 330 4.44 -21.50 2.05
N PRO A 331 3.17 -21.91 2.23
CA PRO A 331 2.70 -23.19 1.71
C PRO A 331 2.90 -23.29 0.20
N ALA A 332 3.16 -24.47 -0.32
CA ALA A 332 3.40 -24.73 -1.76
C ALA A 332 4.53 -23.88 -2.35
N SER A 333 5.57 -23.58 -1.58
CA SER A 333 6.70 -22.72 -1.96
C SER A 333 7.30 -23.08 -3.32
N HIS A 334 7.51 -24.37 -3.61
CA HIS A 334 8.04 -24.81 -4.91
C HIS A 334 7.12 -24.44 -6.09
N PHE A 335 5.80 -24.40 -5.89
CA PHE A 335 4.85 -23.99 -6.92
C PHE A 335 4.82 -22.46 -7.07
N LEU A 336 4.77 -21.73 -5.94
CA LEU A 336 4.64 -20.28 -5.92
C LEU A 336 5.94 -19.53 -6.30
N SER A 337 7.11 -20.16 -6.15
CA SER A 337 8.39 -19.59 -6.54
C SER A 337 8.70 -19.72 -8.03
N LYS A 338 7.89 -20.45 -8.81
CA LYS A 338 8.13 -20.62 -10.25
C LYS A 338 7.92 -19.32 -11.00
N VAL A 339 8.90 -18.98 -11.82
CA VAL A 339 8.88 -17.82 -12.75
C VAL A 339 8.57 -18.35 -14.17
N SER A 340 7.69 -17.67 -14.88
CA SER A 340 7.30 -18.00 -16.25
C SER A 340 8.33 -17.51 -17.27
N ASP A 341 8.11 -17.85 -18.55
CA ASP A 341 8.90 -17.32 -19.68
C ASP A 341 8.83 -15.80 -19.79
N TYR A 342 7.73 -15.19 -19.35
CA TYR A 342 7.56 -13.74 -19.23
C TYR A 342 8.33 -13.12 -18.05
N LYS A 343 9.10 -13.92 -17.30
CA LYS A 343 9.89 -13.49 -16.13
C LYS A 343 9.06 -12.88 -15.03
N VAL A 344 7.85 -13.40 -14.80
CA VAL A 344 6.94 -13.00 -13.71
C VAL A 344 6.48 -14.24 -12.92
N PRO A 345 6.11 -14.10 -11.62
CA PRO A 345 5.65 -15.20 -10.78
C PRO A 345 4.18 -15.54 -11.06
N VAL A 346 3.88 -16.17 -12.19
CA VAL A 346 2.53 -16.42 -12.70
C VAL A 346 1.67 -17.18 -11.70
N ASN A 347 2.24 -18.20 -11.04
CA ASN A 347 1.47 -18.97 -10.06
C ASN A 347 1.03 -18.13 -8.87
N ALA A 348 1.89 -17.22 -8.39
CA ALA A 348 1.52 -16.27 -7.33
C ALA A 348 0.43 -15.30 -7.80
N ILE A 349 0.45 -14.85 -9.07
CA ILE A 349 -0.59 -13.99 -9.65
C ILE A 349 -1.95 -14.69 -9.57
N TRP A 350 -2.05 -15.91 -10.09
CA TRP A 350 -3.33 -16.62 -10.16
C TRP A 350 -3.83 -17.17 -8.82
N VAL A 351 -2.95 -17.34 -7.83
CA VAL A 351 -3.34 -17.69 -6.46
C VAL A 351 -3.86 -16.49 -5.68
N ALA A 352 -3.31 -15.28 -5.92
CA ALA A 352 -3.75 -14.07 -5.25
C ALA A 352 -5.21 -13.70 -5.59
N ILE A 353 -5.66 -13.94 -6.83
CA ILE A 353 -7.00 -13.57 -7.30
C ILE A 353 -8.14 -14.26 -6.54
N PRO A 354 -8.20 -15.59 -6.42
CA PRO A 354 -9.28 -16.25 -5.68
C PRO A 354 -9.27 -15.88 -4.20
N ILE A 355 -8.08 -15.65 -3.60
CA ILE A 355 -7.99 -15.21 -2.21
C ILE A 355 -8.62 -13.83 -2.07
N ALA A 356 -8.28 -12.86 -2.94
CA ALA A 356 -8.89 -11.55 -2.94
C ALA A 356 -10.41 -11.61 -3.22
N ALA A 357 -10.85 -12.45 -4.16
CA ALA A 357 -12.26 -12.62 -4.49
C ALA A 357 -13.08 -13.14 -3.28
N VAL A 358 -12.53 -14.03 -2.46
CA VAL A 358 -13.21 -14.52 -1.24
C VAL A 358 -13.53 -13.36 -0.29
N PHE A 359 -12.64 -12.38 -0.14
CA PHE A 359 -12.89 -11.20 0.69
C PHE A 359 -14.06 -10.36 0.15
N THR A 360 -14.31 -10.34 -1.17
CA THR A 360 -15.41 -9.56 -1.77
C THR A 360 -16.78 -10.15 -1.49
N PHE A 361 -16.91 -11.48 -1.30
CA PHE A 361 -18.17 -12.10 -0.89
C PHE A 361 -18.59 -11.72 0.54
N TRP A 362 -17.62 -11.36 1.38
CA TRP A 362 -17.86 -10.86 2.73
C TRP A 362 -18.01 -9.33 2.79
N ALA A 363 -17.88 -8.67 1.68
CA ALA A 363 -17.75 -7.24 1.48
C ALA A 363 -19.05 -6.42 1.54
N GLN A 364 -20.12 -6.93 2.14
CA GLN A 364 -21.14 -5.98 2.63
C GLN A 364 -20.55 -4.95 3.62
N VAL A 365 -19.21 -4.95 3.76
CA VAL A 365 -18.44 -4.19 4.72
C VAL A 365 -17.12 -3.73 4.08
N GLU A 366 -17.18 -2.91 3.01
CA GLU A 366 -16.03 -2.21 2.41
C GLU A 366 -15.15 -1.58 3.49
N VAL A 367 -15.77 -0.88 4.43
CA VAL A 367 -15.13 -0.27 5.61
C VAL A 367 -14.29 -1.26 6.42
N VAL A 368 -14.73 -2.54 6.52
CA VAL A 368 -14.01 -3.56 7.30
C VAL A 368 -12.75 -4.04 6.60
N ILE A 369 -12.85 -4.23 5.28
CA ILE A 369 -11.70 -4.66 4.48
C ILE A 369 -10.62 -3.56 4.50
N LEU A 370 -11.03 -2.30 4.34
CA LEU A 370 -10.12 -1.17 4.38
C LEU A 370 -9.52 -0.96 5.79
N ALA A 371 -10.32 -1.12 6.84
CA ALA A 371 -9.81 -1.07 8.22
C ALA A 371 -8.78 -2.18 8.50
N LEU A 372 -9.05 -3.42 8.02
CA LEU A 372 -8.11 -4.53 8.16
C LEU A 372 -6.81 -4.27 7.37
N CYS A 373 -6.92 -3.75 6.15
CA CYS A 373 -5.79 -3.33 5.33
C CYS A 373 -4.93 -2.29 6.07
N THR A 374 -5.56 -1.23 6.57
CA THR A 374 -4.88 -0.13 7.26
C THR A 374 -4.20 -0.62 8.54
N PHE A 375 -4.89 -1.42 9.34
CA PHE A 375 -4.31 -1.98 10.57
C PHE A 375 -3.10 -2.87 10.26
N ALA A 376 -3.22 -3.79 9.28
CA ALA A 376 -2.12 -4.66 8.86
C ALA A 376 -0.93 -3.85 8.32
N MET A 377 -1.18 -2.77 7.59
CA MET A 377 -0.16 -1.85 7.08
C MET A 377 0.66 -1.23 8.22
N TYR A 378 0.00 -0.62 9.20
CA TYR A 378 0.71 0.02 10.31
C TYR A 378 1.41 -0.99 11.23
N VAL A 379 0.87 -2.20 11.39
CA VAL A 379 1.57 -3.29 12.11
C VAL A 379 2.82 -3.70 11.34
N THR A 380 2.76 -3.84 10.01
CA THR A 380 3.92 -4.14 9.17
C THR A 380 4.98 -3.04 9.28
N TYR A 381 4.57 -1.77 9.19
CA TYR A 381 5.47 -0.62 9.38
C TYR A 381 6.13 -0.64 10.76
N GLY A 382 5.36 -0.95 11.81
CA GLY A 382 5.87 -1.08 13.17
C GLY A 382 6.89 -2.18 13.33
N LEU A 383 6.69 -3.34 12.68
CA LEU A 383 7.64 -4.44 12.69
C LEU A 383 8.95 -4.07 11.97
N VAL A 384 8.87 -3.40 10.82
CA VAL A 384 10.04 -2.96 10.04
C VAL A 384 10.85 -1.90 10.81
N VAL A 385 10.19 -0.82 11.27
CA VAL A 385 10.85 0.27 11.99
C VAL A 385 11.35 -0.21 13.36
N GLY A 386 10.57 -1.05 14.04
CA GLY A 386 10.97 -1.69 15.30
C GLY A 386 12.19 -2.58 15.15
N ALA A 387 12.25 -3.40 14.09
CA ALA A 387 13.41 -4.21 13.77
C ALA A 387 14.66 -3.35 13.49
N CYS A 388 14.47 -2.23 12.76
CA CYS A 388 15.54 -1.27 12.50
C CYS A 388 16.07 -0.64 13.80
N LEU A 389 15.18 -0.22 14.69
CA LEU A 389 15.56 0.35 15.98
C LEU A 389 16.25 -0.68 16.89
N TRP A 390 15.78 -1.92 16.88
CA TRP A 390 16.38 -3.02 17.63
C TRP A 390 17.80 -3.35 17.13
N ALA A 391 17.99 -3.49 15.81
CA ALA A 391 19.30 -3.71 15.20
C ALA A 391 20.30 -2.60 15.53
N ASN A 392 19.83 -1.35 15.63
CA ASN A 392 20.66 -0.22 16.05
C ASN A 392 21.16 -0.27 17.50
N ARG A 393 20.56 -1.12 18.36
CA ARG A 393 20.97 -1.33 19.76
C ARG A 393 22.02 -2.44 19.91
N MET A 394 22.09 -3.37 18.96
CA MET A 394 23.03 -4.49 19.01
C MET A 394 24.46 -4.00 18.69
N SER A 395 25.46 -4.54 19.41
CA SER A 395 26.86 -4.20 19.20
C SER A 395 27.40 -4.68 17.84
N PRO A 396 28.36 -3.98 17.22
CA PRO A 396 28.91 -4.33 15.91
C PRO A 396 29.57 -5.70 15.82
N SER A 397 29.94 -6.31 16.95
CA SER A 397 30.68 -7.58 17.02
C SER A 397 29.87 -8.82 16.60
N LEU A 398 28.53 -8.75 16.58
CA LEU A 398 27.66 -9.85 16.12
C LEU A 398 27.19 -9.68 14.66
N ALA A 399 27.52 -8.57 14.05
CA ALA A 399 27.05 -8.16 12.73
C ALA A 399 28.20 -8.03 11.71
N ALA A 400 29.21 -8.86 11.85
CA ALA A 400 30.32 -8.85 10.88
C ALA A 400 29.81 -9.17 9.47
N ALA A 401 29.95 -8.22 8.58
CA ALA A 401 29.92 -8.21 7.13
C ALA A 401 28.62 -7.85 6.38
N GLN A 402 27.41 -7.89 6.95
CA GLN A 402 26.18 -7.61 6.18
C GLN A 402 25.16 -6.67 6.84
N VAL A 403 25.51 -6.00 7.96
CA VAL A 403 24.57 -5.10 8.61
C VAL A 403 24.52 -3.76 7.87
N PRO A 404 23.28 -3.33 7.48
CA PRO A 404 23.08 -2.04 6.85
C PRO A 404 23.67 -0.88 7.67
N ARG A 405 24.14 0.17 7.00
CA ARG A 405 24.51 1.42 7.69
C ARG A 405 23.38 1.83 8.61
N ARG A 406 23.68 2.14 9.87
CA ARG A 406 22.67 2.45 10.88
C ARG A 406 21.78 3.61 10.43
N VAL A 407 20.49 3.36 10.29
CA VAL A 407 19.49 4.43 10.16
C VAL A 407 19.49 5.24 11.47
N SER A 408 19.33 6.56 11.40
CA SER A 408 19.30 7.41 12.58
C SER A 408 18.34 6.88 13.64
N ARG A 409 18.82 6.69 14.88
CA ARG A 409 17.99 6.25 16.01
C ARG A 409 16.85 7.21 16.29
N GLY A 410 17.08 8.51 16.19
CA GLY A 410 16.07 9.54 16.38
C GLY A 410 14.98 9.44 15.34
N LEU A 411 15.32 9.23 14.07
CA LEU A 411 14.35 9.05 12.99
C LEU A 411 13.52 7.78 13.20
N CYS A 412 14.14 6.63 13.52
CA CYS A 412 13.42 5.39 13.81
C CYS A 412 12.49 5.54 15.02
N ALA A 413 12.92 6.25 16.08
CA ALA A 413 12.11 6.48 17.26
C ALA A 413 10.90 7.39 16.95
N ALA A 414 11.09 8.47 16.19
CA ALA A 414 10.02 9.37 15.76
C ALA A 414 9.00 8.65 14.85
N ALA A 415 9.48 7.89 13.86
CA ALA A 415 8.61 7.09 12.99
C ALA A 415 7.83 6.02 13.79
N LEU A 416 8.47 5.33 14.75
CA LEU A 416 7.81 4.34 15.58
C LEU A 416 6.76 4.99 16.50
N ALA A 417 7.06 6.14 17.09
CA ALA A 417 6.10 6.90 17.90
C ALA A 417 4.86 7.29 17.08
N TRP A 418 5.06 7.76 15.84
CA TRP A 418 3.99 8.03 14.90
C TRP A 418 3.13 6.79 14.62
N ILE A 419 3.76 5.68 14.24
CA ILE A 419 3.08 4.40 13.95
C ILE A 419 2.24 3.94 15.16
N LEU A 420 2.81 4.01 16.37
CA LEU A 420 2.11 3.64 17.61
C LEU A 420 0.92 4.57 17.88
N ALA A 421 1.06 5.87 17.64
CA ALA A 421 -0.05 6.82 17.78
C ALA A 421 -1.20 6.46 16.83
N ILE A 422 -0.91 6.11 15.57
CA ILE A 422 -1.95 5.68 14.62
C ILE A 422 -2.55 4.33 15.01
N LEU A 423 -1.76 3.36 15.46
CA LEU A 423 -2.31 2.07 15.93
C LEU A 423 -3.23 2.26 17.14
N ILE A 424 -2.88 3.15 18.08
CA ILE A 424 -3.74 3.52 19.19
C ILE A 424 -5.03 4.19 18.70
N LEU A 425 -4.93 5.10 17.71
CA LEU A 425 -6.09 5.73 17.09
C LEU A 425 -7.01 4.69 16.44
N LEU A 426 -6.47 3.76 15.65
CA LEU A 426 -7.25 2.71 15.00
C LEU A 426 -7.95 1.79 16.02
N LEU A 427 -7.25 1.40 17.08
CA LEU A 427 -7.83 0.62 18.18
C LEU A 427 -8.93 1.40 18.91
N TYR A 428 -8.68 2.67 19.24
CA TYR A 428 -9.66 3.54 19.87
C TYR A 428 -10.93 3.67 19.02
N MET A 429 -10.80 3.91 17.73
CA MET A 429 -11.94 4.01 16.80
C MET A 429 -12.68 2.67 16.70
N THR A 430 -11.96 1.54 16.68
CA THR A 430 -12.58 0.21 16.68
C THR A 430 -13.39 -0.03 17.94
N VAL A 431 -12.88 0.35 19.11
CA VAL A 431 -13.56 0.18 20.42
C VAL A 431 -14.81 1.08 20.53
N ILE A 432 -14.74 2.32 20.06
CA ILE A 432 -15.89 3.25 20.13
C ILE A 432 -16.97 2.92 19.11
N SER A 433 -16.59 2.46 17.93
CA SER A 433 -17.51 2.01 16.88
C SER A 433 -18.15 0.66 17.19
N ILE A 434 -17.92 0.06 18.38
CA ILE A 434 -18.48 -1.25 18.77
C ILE A 434 -20.02 -1.19 18.82
N SER A 435 -20.61 -1.22 17.63
CA SER A 435 -21.87 -1.90 17.39
C SER A 435 -21.61 -3.41 17.32
N GLN A 436 -22.63 -4.26 17.45
CA GLN A 436 -22.49 -5.74 17.35
C GLN A 436 -21.76 -6.18 16.05
N LYS A 437 -21.73 -5.33 15.01
CA LYS A 437 -21.00 -5.55 13.77
C LYS A 437 -19.48 -5.53 13.96
N ALA A 438 -18.93 -4.68 14.81
CA ALA A 438 -17.49 -4.58 15.04
C ALA A 438 -16.92 -5.80 15.81
N LEU A 439 -17.71 -6.41 16.71
CA LEU A 439 -17.30 -7.67 17.34
C LEU A 439 -17.16 -8.80 16.30
N VAL A 440 -18.09 -8.86 15.34
CA VAL A 440 -18.02 -9.83 14.24
C VAL A 440 -16.78 -9.58 13.37
N ILE A 441 -16.39 -8.32 13.16
CA ILE A 441 -15.19 -7.92 12.43
C ILE A 441 -13.93 -8.34 13.17
N ALA A 442 -13.84 -8.03 14.46
CA ALA A 442 -12.73 -8.42 15.31
C ALA A 442 -12.56 -9.96 15.38
N LEU A 443 -13.67 -10.69 15.48
CA LEU A 443 -13.67 -12.16 15.46
C LEU A 443 -13.22 -12.72 14.10
N ARG A 444 -13.59 -12.09 12.98
CA ARG A 444 -13.14 -12.48 11.64
C ARG A 444 -11.66 -12.17 11.42
N ALA A 445 -11.19 -11.00 11.83
CA ALA A 445 -9.77 -10.65 11.82
C ALA A 445 -8.95 -11.63 12.69
N ALA A 446 -9.44 -11.96 13.88
CA ALA A 446 -8.84 -12.98 14.74
C ALA A 446 -8.83 -14.37 14.09
N ALA A 447 -9.89 -14.75 13.36
CA ALA A 447 -9.95 -16.01 12.61
C ALA A 447 -8.92 -16.05 11.48
N VAL A 448 -8.74 -14.96 10.75
CA VAL A 448 -7.69 -14.84 9.71
C VAL A 448 -6.30 -14.95 10.33
N LEU A 449 -6.04 -14.23 11.43
CA LEU A 449 -4.77 -14.33 12.15
C LEU A 449 -4.53 -15.73 12.72
N THR A 450 -5.58 -16.39 13.23
CA THR A 450 -5.50 -17.77 13.72
C THR A 450 -5.22 -18.76 12.58
N ALA A 451 -5.86 -18.58 11.42
CA ALA A 451 -5.56 -19.37 10.23
C ALA A 451 -4.11 -19.18 9.77
N CYS A 452 -3.60 -17.94 9.76
CA CYS A 452 -2.20 -17.65 9.48
C CYS A 452 -1.26 -18.33 10.50
N LEU A 453 -1.61 -18.33 11.78
CA LEU A 453 -0.85 -19.01 12.83
C LEU A 453 -0.85 -20.53 12.64
N LEU A 454 -1.99 -21.12 12.32
CA LEU A 454 -2.08 -22.56 12.03
C LEU A 454 -1.25 -22.95 10.80
N ILE A 455 -1.29 -22.16 9.75
CA ILE A 455 -0.45 -22.34 8.55
C ILE A 455 1.03 -22.25 8.94
N TYR A 456 1.41 -21.27 9.77
CA TYR A 456 2.79 -21.17 10.29
C TYR A 456 3.22 -22.43 11.02
N LEU A 457 2.40 -22.91 11.93
CA LEU A 457 2.72 -24.11 12.71
C LEU A 457 2.84 -25.35 11.82
N LEU A 458 2.01 -25.49 10.80
CA LEU A 458 2.06 -26.57 9.83
C LEU A 458 3.32 -26.49 8.95
N VAL A 459 3.68 -25.32 8.46
CA VAL A 459 4.91 -25.11 7.67
C VAL A 459 6.15 -25.39 8.52
N ARG A 460 6.18 -24.93 9.77
CA ARG A 460 7.27 -25.18 10.71
C ARG A 460 7.42 -26.68 11.05
N ARG A 461 6.33 -27.42 11.24
CA ARG A 461 6.37 -28.86 11.49
C ARG A 461 6.93 -29.63 10.30
N ARG A 462 6.58 -29.25 9.07
CA ARG A 462 7.11 -29.87 7.85
C ARG A 462 8.59 -29.55 7.67
N ALA A 463 9.05 -28.34 7.95
CA ALA A 463 10.45 -27.96 7.89
C ALA A 463 11.32 -28.67 8.95
N ALA A 464 10.75 -28.97 10.12
CA ALA A 464 11.44 -29.74 11.15
C ALA A 464 11.55 -31.25 10.84
N GLY A 465 10.65 -31.78 9.99
CA GLY A 465 10.67 -33.17 9.53
C GLY A 465 11.54 -33.42 8.27
N THR A 466 11.96 -32.39 7.60
CA THR A 466 12.87 -32.42 6.46
C THR A 466 14.13 -31.64 6.80
N SER A 467 14.98 -32.17 7.72
CA SER A 467 16.38 -31.74 7.78
C SER A 467 17.08 -32.27 6.53
N PRO A 468 17.46 -31.47 5.55
CA PRO A 468 18.47 -31.87 4.61
C PRO A 468 19.78 -31.89 5.43
N SER A 469 20.43 -33.05 5.51
CA SER A 469 21.84 -33.09 5.73
C SER A 469 22.50 -32.01 4.87
N GLN A 470 23.13 -31.02 5.50
CA GLN A 470 24.02 -30.12 4.77
C GLN A 470 24.95 -31.01 3.92
N PRO A 471 25.06 -30.79 2.62
CA PRO A 471 26.18 -31.30 1.90
C PRO A 471 27.42 -30.65 2.55
N ALA A 472 28.24 -31.47 3.18
CA ALA A 472 29.55 -31.06 3.61
C ALA A 472 30.18 -30.29 2.44
N LEU A 473 30.63 -29.07 2.71
CA LEU A 473 31.59 -28.41 1.84
C LEU A 473 32.79 -29.36 1.82
N GLU A 474 32.82 -30.22 0.82
CA GLU A 474 34.05 -30.91 0.44
C GLU A 474 35.06 -29.81 0.14
N SER A 475 35.98 -29.63 1.07
CA SER A 475 37.23 -28.91 0.88
C SER A 475 37.88 -29.52 -0.36
N ALA A 476 37.83 -28.81 -1.47
CA ALA A 476 38.66 -29.15 -2.63
C ALA A 476 40.11 -29.21 -2.15
N PRO A 477 40.84 -30.30 -2.42
CA PRO A 477 42.24 -30.36 -2.07
C PRO A 477 42.97 -29.26 -2.87
N LEU A 478 43.70 -28.43 -2.12
CA LEU A 478 44.71 -27.55 -2.72
C LEU A 478 45.64 -28.42 -3.54
N SER A 479 45.64 -28.30 -4.85
CA SER A 479 46.66 -28.85 -5.69
C SER A 479 47.98 -28.15 -5.37
N GLU A 480 48.84 -28.80 -4.58
CA GLU A 480 50.27 -28.63 -4.63
C GLU A 480 50.72 -29.06 -6.04
N ASP A 481 51.00 -28.10 -6.89
CA ASP A 481 52.01 -28.22 -7.94
C ASP A 481 52.04 -26.89 -8.71
N GLU A 482 53.06 -26.13 -8.43
CA GLU A 482 53.83 -25.34 -9.44
C GLU A 482 55.01 -24.67 -8.70
N SER A 483 56.00 -25.54 -8.38
CA SER A 483 57.38 -25.16 -8.50
C SER A 483 57.80 -25.45 -9.93
N ILE A 484 58.41 -24.48 -10.63
CA ILE A 484 59.43 -24.52 -11.66
C ILE A 484 59.16 -23.42 -12.72
N ILE A 485 60.10 -22.50 -12.69
CA ILE A 485 60.60 -21.48 -13.62
C ILE A 485 59.97 -20.08 -13.48
#